data_747872e946907f950fc93339377d078b
#
_entry.id   747872e946907f950fc93339377d078b
#
_cell.length_a   1.000
_cell.length_b   1.000
_cell.length_c   1.000
_cell.angle_alpha   90.00
_cell.angle_beta   90.00
_cell.angle_gamma   90.00
#
_symmetry.space_group_name_H-M   'P 1'
#
loop_
_entity.id
_entity.type
_entity.pdbx_description
1 polymer ?
#
loop_
_entity_poly.entity_id
_entity_poly.type
_entity_poly.pdbx_seq_one_letter_code
_entity_poly.pdbx_strand_id
1 'polypeptide(L)'
;MKKVKSTLLGLLMAGALVNPVQATTLNTEDSSANNVGQEKFRVYVEANSQSAKASAKAQYSARWELTDNGFSTEMNEKQFHALQKNKNITVTKVPVVKLDTINLEEDYTLENKEPDASIYARASQQVPWGIKAIYNNNSLTSTSGGSGINIAVLDTGVNTSHRDLANNVEQCKDFTTATPLVNNSCTDRNGHGTHVAGSALANGGSDRGGVYGVAPDADLWAYKVLTDSGSGYSDDIAAAIRHAADQATSTRTKTIINMSLGSSANNSLISSAVNYAYSKGVLVIAAAGNSGYSQGSIGYPGALPNAVAVAALENVQQNGTYRVADYSSRGYASTAGDYVIQQGDIEISAPGSAIYSTWHNGGYNTISGTSMASPHVSGLAAKIWAQNPSWSHTQLRSNLQTRAKAVDIKGGHGASTGDDYASGFGFARVQ
;
A
#
# COMPACT_ATOMS: atom_id res chain seq x y z
N MET A 1 -49.30 55.40 3.60
CA MET A 1 -50.44 55.73 4.47
C MET A 1 -50.47 54.68 5.60
N LYS A 2 -50.67 55.21 6.82
CA LYS A 2 -50.98 54.58 8.13
C LYS A 2 -49.86 53.70 8.73
N LYS A 3 -48.98 54.21 9.63
CA LYS A 3 -49.18 54.67 11.05
C LYS A 3 -49.87 53.59 11.88
N VAL A 4 -49.41 53.12 13.03
CA VAL A 4 -48.98 53.61 14.32
C VAL A 4 -49.30 52.42 15.26
N LYS A 5 -48.65 52.06 16.35
CA LYS A 5 -48.22 52.76 17.55
C LYS A 5 -47.43 51.81 18.49
N SER A 6 -46.50 52.40 19.15
CA SER A 6 -45.82 52.05 20.39
C SER A 6 -46.76 51.92 21.61
N THR A 7 -46.43 51.07 22.57
CA THR A 7 -46.77 51.34 23.97
C THR A 7 -45.67 50.74 24.89
N LEU A 8 -45.14 51.60 25.69
CA LEU A 8 -44.17 51.45 26.78
C LEU A 8 -44.97 51.34 28.08
N LEU A 9 -44.57 50.51 29.04
CA LEU A 9 -44.81 50.63 30.50
C LEU A 9 -44.24 49.36 31.14
N GLY A 10 -43.42 49.29 32.19
CA GLY A 10 -43.10 50.21 33.24
C GLY A 10 -42.41 49.41 34.35
N LEU A 11 -41.48 50.02 34.96
CA LEU A 11 -40.54 49.61 36.02
C LEU A 11 -41.24 49.03 37.25
N LEU A 12 -40.66 48.00 37.89
CA LEU A 12 -40.65 47.84 39.34
C LEU A 12 -39.42 47.09 39.83
N MET A 13 -38.63 47.78 40.62
CA MET A 13 -37.50 47.26 41.41
C MET A 13 -38.03 46.48 42.62
N ALA A 14 -37.42 45.31 42.91
CA ALA A 14 -37.42 44.74 44.25
C ALA A 14 -36.05 44.11 44.50
N GLY A 15 -35.33 44.69 45.46
CA GLY A 15 -34.05 44.17 45.91
C GLY A 15 -34.21 42.89 46.73
N ALA A 16 -33.29 42.01 46.61
CA ALA A 16 -33.06 40.89 47.50
C ALA A 16 -31.58 40.55 47.64
N LEU A 17 -31.12 40.78 48.83
CA LEU A 17 -30.07 40.21 49.65
C LEU A 17 -29.05 39.27 48.99
N VAL A 18 -27.82 39.69 48.99
CA VAL A 18 -26.63 38.90 48.64
C VAL A 18 -26.27 38.03 49.84
N ASN A 19 -26.36 36.69 49.69
CA ASN A 19 -25.70 35.74 50.56
C ASN A 19 -24.37 35.30 49.93
N PRO A 20 -23.27 35.18 50.69
CA PRO A 20 -22.01 34.71 50.11
C PRO A 20 -22.08 33.22 49.84
N VAL A 21 -21.91 32.85 48.57
CA VAL A 21 -21.73 31.45 48.14
C VAL A 21 -20.31 31.06 48.57
N GLN A 22 -20.21 30.08 49.45
CA GLN A 22 -18.98 29.39 49.74
C GLN A 22 -18.42 28.76 48.48
N ALA A 23 -17.19 29.00 48.14
CA ALA A 23 -16.43 28.32 47.12
C ALA A 23 -16.26 26.85 47.53
N THR A 24 -17.05 25.95 46.98
CA THR A 24 -16.78 24.53 46.97
C THR A 24 -15.64 24.33 45.94
N THR A 25 -14.49 23.97 46.42
CA THR A 25 -13.39 23.42 45.62
C THR A 25 -13.97 22.13 44.95
N LEU A 26 -14.26 22.22 43.66
CA LEU A 26 -14.41 21.05 42.82
C LEU A 26 -13.05 20.37 42.73
N ASN A 27 -12.89 19.30 43.49
CA ASN A 27 -11.87 18.31 43.20
C ASN A 27 -12.16 17.78 41.79
N THR A 28 -11.43 18.24 40.79
CA THR A 28 -11.28 17.54 39.52
C THR A 28 -10.48 16.27 39.83
N GLU A 29 -11.18 15.23 40.29
CA GLU A 29 -10.61 13.89 40.20
C GLU A 29 -10.33 13.62 38.73
N ASP A 30 -9.08 13.31 38.47
CA ASP A 30 -8.52 12.98 37.19
C ASP A 30 -9.30 11.83 36.55
N SER A 31 -10.21 12.16 35.62
CA SER A 31 -11.01 11.19 34.89
C SER A 31 -10.16 10.33 33.93
N SER A 32 -8.84 10.58 33.85
CA SER A 32 -7.92 9.82 33.03
C SER A 32 -7.61 8.43 33.60
N ALA A 33 -7.68 8.25 34.92
CA ALA A 33 -7.35 6.97 35.55
C ALA A 33 -8.44 5.89 35.38
N ASN A 34 -9.69 6.26 35.10
CA ASN A 34 -10.80 5.31 34.95
C ASN A 34 -11.00 4.80 33.50
N ASN A 35 -10.36 5.37 32.50
CA ASN A 35 -10.47 4.93 31.10
C ASN A 35 -9.36 3.96 30.65
N VAL A 36 -8.26 3.82 31.35
CA VAL A 36 -7.13 2.96 31.00
C VAL A 36 -7.49 1.47 30.91
N GLY A 37 -8.60 1.03 31.54
CA GLY A 37 -9.07 -0.35 31.47
C GLY A 37 -10.13 -0.64 30.41
N GLN A 38 -10.61 0.36 29.66
CA GLN A 38 -11.70 0.22 28.68
C GLN A 38 -11.20 0.37 27.23
N GLU A 39 -10.06 0.97 26.98
CA GLU A 39 -9.50 1.12 25.64
C GLU A 39 -9.15 -0.26 25.07
N LYS A 40 -9.66 -0.53 23.85
CA LYS A 40 -9.42 -1.76 23.13
C LYS A 40 -8.33 -1.57 22.11
N PHE A 41 -7.53 -2.60 21.94
CA PHE A 41 -6.50 -2.69 20.90
C PHE A 41 -6.59 -4.02 20.17
N ARG A 42 -6.03 -4.07 18.96
CA ARG A 42 -6.05 -5.27 18.14
C ARG A 42 -5.02 -6.29 18.59
N VAL A 43 -5.46 -7.55 18.59
CA VAL A 43 -4.63 -8.71 18.90
C VAL A 43 -4.84 -9.82 17.90
N TYR A 44 -3.81 -10.62 17.70
CA TYR A 44 -3.89 -11.91 17.03
C TYR A 44 -3.89 -13.02 18.09
N VAL A 45 -4.85 -13.90 17.96
CA VAL A 45 -5.06 -15.05 18.83
C VAL A 45 -4.76 -16.31 18.03
N GLU A 46 -3.79 -17.09 18.45
CA GLU A 46 -3.44 -18.38 17.87
C GLU A 46 -3.66 -19.48 18.88
N ALA A 47 -4.42 -20.50 18.51
CA ALA A 47 -4.76 -21.62 19.36
C ALA A 47 -4.01 -22.88 18.91
N ASN A 48 -3.67 -23.77 19.87
CA ASN A 48 -3.01 -25.04 19.56
C ASN A 48 -3.97 -26.12 19.05
N SER A 49 -5.29 -25.83 19.02
CA SER A 49 -6.32 -26.76 18.52
C SER A 49 -7.56 -26.01 18.05
N GLN A 50 -8.36 -26.66 17.18
CA GLN A 50 -9.63 -26.10 16.70
C GLN A 50 -10.64 -25.89 17.85
N SER A 51 -10.66 -26.75 18.86
CA SER A 51 -11.53 -26.58 20.02
C SER A 51 -11.14 -25.39 20.87
N ALA A 52 -9.84 -25.13 21.06
CA ALA A 52 -9.35 -23.95 21.75
C ALA A 52 -9.66 -22.68 20.96
N LYS A 53 -9.49 -22.69 19.62
CA LYS A 53 -9.89 -21.60 18.73
C LYS A 53 -11.37 -21.31 18.84
N ALA A 54 -12.22 -22.34 18.74
CA ALA A 54 -13.68 -22.18 18.83
C ALA A 54 -14.10 -21.58 20.19
N SER A 55 -13.51 -22.02 21.29
CA SER A 55 -13.78 -21.47 22.63
C SER A 55 -13.37 -20.01 22.76
N ALA A 56 -12.20 -19.64 22.21
CA ALA A 56 -11.75 -18.25 22.21
C ALA A 56 -12.65 -17.37 21.32
N LYS A 57 -13.06 -17.84 20.14
CA LYS A 57 -13.97 -17.12 19.25
C LYS A 57 -15.37 -16.92 19.85
N ALA A 58 -15.86 -17.87 20.64
CA ALA A 58 -17.14 -17.72 21.35
C ALA A 58 -17.09 -16.58 22.38
N GLN A 59 -15.91 -16.30 22.94
CA GLN A 59 -15.71 -15.23 23.92
C GLN A 59 -15.34 -13.90 23.27
N TYR A 60 -14.56 -13.95 22.17
CA TYR A 60 -14.04 -12.78 21.45
C TYR A 60 -14.41 -12.89 19.97
N SER A 61 -15.29 -12.02 19.50
CA SER A 61 -15.70 -12.01 18.09
C SER A 61 -14.49 -11.84 17.17
N ALA A 62 -14.32 -12.74 16.21
CA ALA A 62 -13.25 -12.62 15.24
C ALA A 62 -13.48 -11.44 14.30
N ARG A 63 -12.42 -10.63 14.09
CA ARG A 63 -12.37 -9.63 13.01
C ARG A 63 -11.98 -10.32 11.69
N TRP A 64 -10.84 -11.02 11.69
CA TRP A 64 -10.36 -11.80 10.55
C TRP A 64 -9.96 -13.22 11.00
N GLU A 65 -10.32 -14.21 10.21
CA GLU A 65 -9.74 -15.55 10.31
C GLU A 65 -8.53 -15.61 9.39
N LEU A 66 -7.33 -15.62 9.97
CA LEU A 66 -6.07 -15.49 9.22
C LEU A 66 -5.39 -16.81 8.96
N THR A 67 -5.62 -17.81 9.82
CA THR A 67 -5.09 -19.18 9.67
C THR A 67 -6.10 -20.19 10.19
N ASP A 68 -5.87 -21.47 9.93
CA ASP A 68 -6.73 -22.53 10.47
C ASP A 68 -6.88 -22.42 11.98
N ASN A 69 -5.81 -22.04 12.68
CA ASN A 69 -5.77 -21.97 14.15
C ASN A 69 -5.80 -20.54 14.71
N GLY A 70 -5.82 -19.50 13.86
CA GLY A 70 -5.67 -18.12 14.30
C GLY A 70 -6.70 -17.15 13.74
N PHE A 71 -7.02 -16.15 14.56
CA PHE A 71 -7.91 -15.04 14.20
C PHE A 71 -7.48 -13.74 14.88
N SER A 72 -7.81 -12.61 14.29
CA SER A 72 -7.66 -11.30 14.95
C SER A 72 -8.97 -10.85 15.61
N THR A 73 -8.83 -10.05 16.67
CA THR A 73 -9.93 -9.46 17.42
C THR A 73 -9.49 -8.21 18.16
N GLU A 74 -10.43 -7.55 18.84
CA GLU A 74 -10.15 -6.42 19.71
C GLU A 74 -10.43 -6.77 21.17
N MET A 75 -9.51 -6.42 22.06
CA MET A 75 -9.68 -6.63 23.50
C MET A 75 -8.98 -5.53 24.31
N ASN A 76 -9.43 -5.37 25.55
CA ASN A 76 -8.76 -4.49 26.50
C ASN A 76 -7.61 -5.22 27.23
N GLU A 77 -6.80 -4.48 27.97
CA GLU A 77 -5.60 -4.99 28.65
C GLU A 77 -5.95 -6.12 29.65
N LYS A 78 -7.07 -6.02 30.36
CA LYS A 78 -7.54 -7.06 31.30
C LYS A 78 -7.86 -8.37 30.57
N GLN A 79 -8.54 -8.29 29.45
CA GLN A 79 -8.86 -9.45 28.60
C GLN A 79 -7.60 -10.07 28.00
N PHE A 80 -6.68 -9.23 27.52
CA PHE A 80 -5.39 -9.64 26.97
C PHE A 80 -4.58 -10.46 27.98
N HIS A 81 -4.39 -9.92 29.19
CA HIS A 81 -3.67 -10.63 30.25
C HIS A 81 -4.40 -11.88 30.77
N ALA A 82 -5.73 -11.88 30.74
CA ALA A 82 -6.49 -13.09 31.09
C ALA A 82 -6.26 -14.19 30.07
N LEU A 83 -6.25 -13.85 28.77
CA LEU A 83 -6.06 -14.81 27.68
C LEU A 83 -4.63 -15.34 27.63
N GLN A 84 -3.62 -14.53 27.96
CA GLN A 84 -2.22 -14.95 28.05
C GLN A 84 -1.97 -16.07 29.07
N LYS A 85 -2.83 -16.22 30.07
CA LYS A 85 -2.73 -17.30 31.07
C LYS A 85 -3.20 -18.66 30.53
N ASN A 86 -3.86 -18.68 29.39
CA ASN A 86 -4.35 -19.92 28.77
C ASN A 86 -3.19 -20.60 28.01
N LYS A 87 -2.74 -21.75 28.49
CA LYS A 87 -1.63 -22.52 27.89
C LYS A 87 -1.91 -23.04 26.47
N ASN A 88 -3.17 -23.02 26.04
CA ASN A 88 -3.58 -23.48 24.71
C ASN A 88 -3.67 -22.34 23.70
N ILE A 89 -3.34 -21.11 24.10
CA ILE A 89 -3.51 -19.90 23.28
C ILE A 89 -2.25 -19.02 23.40
N THR A 90 -1.78 -18.57 22.27
CA THR A 90 -0.82 -17.46 22.16
C THR A 90 -1.59 -16.22 21.73
N VAL A 91 -1.40 -15.12 22.42
CA VAL A 91 -2.00 -13.82 22.05
C VAL A 91 -0.92 -12.76 21.92
N THR A 92 -0.93 -12.03 20.79
CA THR A 92 0.05 -10.99 20.48
C THR A 92 -0.66 -9.72 20.00
N LYS A 93 -0.11 -8.55 20.31
CA LYS A 93 -0.63 -7.28 19.78
C LYS A 93 -0.37 -7.22 18.27
N VAL A 94 -1.34 -6.73 17.52
CA VAL A 94 -1.23 -6.55 16.06
C VAL A 94 -0.44 -5.28 15.77
N PRO A 95 0.69 -5.36 15.06
CA PRO A 95 1.47 -4.18 14.68
C PRO A 95 0.76 -3.30 13.65
N VAL A 96 1.15 -2.02 13.63
CA VAL A 96 0.74 -1.04 12.63
C VAL A 96 1.86 -0.88 11.60
N VAL A 97 1.49 -0.89 10.33
CA VAL A 97 2.33 -0.56 9.17
C VAL A 97 2.01 0.86 8.74
N LYS A 98 3.02 1.60 8.30
CA LYS A 98 2.86 2.98 7.79
C LYS A 98 3.51 3.10 6.43
N LEU A 99 2.99 3.99 5.59
CA LEU A 99 3.68 4.39 4.37
C LEU A 99 5.03 5.02 4.75
N ASP A 100 6.08 4.60 4.07
CA ASP A 100 7.38 5.25 4.16
C ASP A 100 7.32 6.56 3.34
N THR A 101 7.14 7.68 4.01
CA THR A 101 7.25 9.00 3.38
C THR A 101 8.71 9.34 3.17
N ILE A 102 9.06 9.75 1.96
CA ILE A 102 10.37 10.31 1.67
C ILE A 102 10.37 11.75 2.17
N ASN A 103 11.16 12.04 3.20
CA ASN A 103 11.46 13.42 3.58
C ASN A 103 12.49 13.98 2.60
N LEU A 104 12.02 14.59 1.52
CA LEU A 104 12.86 15.25 0.52
C LEU A 104 13.28 16.66 1.01
N GLU A 105 13.77 16.80 2.24
CA GLU A 105 14.05 18.14 2.79
C GLU A 105 15.28 18.84 2.24
N GLU A 106 16.16 18.26 1.42
CA GLU A 106 17.38 19.01 1.07
C GLU A 106 17.84 19.08 -0.40
N ASP A 107 17.31 18.31 -1.39
CA ASP A 107 17.95 18.38 -2.72
C ASP A 107 17.08 18.27 -3.99
N TYR A 108 15.77 18.22 -3.87
CA TYR A 108 14.87 18.30 -5.02
C TYR A 108 13.82 19.40 -4.81
N THR A 109 14.06 20.57 -5.41
CA THR A 109 12.98 21.50 -5.76
C THR A 109 12.11 20.86 -6.86
N LEU A 110 11.38 19.79 -6.46
CA LEU A 110 10.17 19.43 -7.18
C LEU A 110 9.24 20.62 -6.99
N GLU A 111 8.95 21.34 -8.07
CA GLU A 111 7.85 22.27 -8.06
C GLU A 111 6.63 21.52 -7.52
N ASN A 112 6.28 21.79 -6.26
CA ASN A 112 4.99 21.41 -5.68
C ASN A 112 3.93 22.23 -6.45
N LYS A 113 3.61 21.79 -7.67
CA LYS A 113 2.39 22.23 -8.32
C LYS A 113 1.26 21.62 -7.52
N GLU A 114 0.43 22.49 -6.94
CA GLU A 114 -0.86 22.07 -6.41
C GLU A 114 -1.51 21.12 -7.42
N PRO A 115 -2.04 19.97 -6.98
CA PRO A 115 -2.66 19.00 -7.87
C PRO A 115 -3.72 19.71 -8.71
N ASP A 116 -3.70 19.52 -10.01
CA ASP A 116 -4.74 20.07 -10.88
C ASP A 116 -6.09 19.45 -10.49
N ALA A 117 -6.89 20.20 -9.75
CA ALA A 117 -8.05 19.73 -9.01
C ALA A 117 -9.31 19.54 -9.90
N SER A 118 -9.17 19.54 -11.21
CA SER A 118 -10.28 19.34 -12.13
C SER A 118 -10.44 17.89 -12.51
N ILE A 119 -11.61 17.30 -12.27
CA ILE A 119 -11.98 15.95 -12.77
C ILE A 119 -11.95 15.86 -14.31
N TYR A 120 -11.79 16.99 -15.00
CA TYR A 120 -11.64 17.11 -16.46
C TYR A 120 -10.20 17.52 -16.84
N ALA A 121 -9.25 17.55 -15.89
CA ALA A 121 -7.87 17.89 -16.19
C ALA A 121 -7.30 16.90 -17.21
N ARG A 122 -6.63 17.44 -18.23
CA ARG A 122 -5.82 16.63 -19.13
C ARG A 122 -4.45 16.38 -18.51
N ALA A 123 -3.95 15.18 -18.64
CA ALA A 123 -2.61 14.86 -18.19
C ALA A 123 -1.58 15.75 -18.93
N SER A 124 -0.69 16.40 -18.19
CA SER A 124 0.43 17.15 -18.77
C SER A 124 1.45 16.22 -19.42
N GLN A 125 1.52 14.96 -18.97
CA GLN A 125 2.33 13.89 -19.52
C GLN A 125 1.45 12.66 -19.73
N GLN A 126 1.02 12.39 -20.95
CA GLN A 126 0.20 11.18 -21.22
C GLN A 126 0.96 9.89 -20.99
N VAL A 127 2.23 9.82 -21.40
CA VAL A 127 3.12 8.70 -21.10
C VAL A 127 4.32 9.23 -20.32
N PRO A 128 4.32 9.07 -18.98
CA PRO A 128 5.41 9.50 -18.11
C PRO A 128 6.74 8.81 -18.43
N TRP A 129 7.85 9.40 -17.96
CA TRP A 129 9.18 8.87 -18.24
C TRP A 129 9.37 7.42 -17.78
N GLY A 130 8.78 7.07 -16.62
CA GLY A 130 8.86 5.71 -16.07
C GLY A 130 8.25 4.68 -17.03
N ILE A 131 7.10 4.99 -17.61
CA ILE A 131 6.43 4.12 -18.59
C ILE A 131 7.27 4.02 -19.88
N LYS A 132 7.81 5.15 -20.38
CA LYS A 132 8.71 5.15 -21.54
C LYS A 132 9.97 4.31 -21.29
N ALA A 133 10.52 4.38 -20.08
CA ALA A 133 11.68 3.58 -19.68
C ALA A 133 11.37 2.07 -19.64
N ILE A 134 10.20 1.66 -19.08
CA ILE A 134 9.74 0.27 -19.08
C ILE A 134 9.56 -0.28 -20.50
N TYR A 135 9.04 0.54 -21.41
CA TYR A 135 8.86 0.15 -22.83
C TYR A 135 10.13 0.35 -23.67
N ASN A 136 11.19 0.93 -23.11
CA ASN A 136 12.41 1.32 -23.83
C ASN A 136 12.10 2.15 -25.08
N ASN A 137 11.13 3.06 -24.99
CA ASN A 137 10.65 3.85 -26.12
C ASN A 137 10.29 5.29 -25.69
N ASN A 138 11.18 6.24 -25.99
CA ASN A 138 10.97 7.66 -25.68
C ASN A 138 9.86 8.33 -26.52
N SER A 139 9.50 7.73 -27.65
CA SER A 139 8.44 8.23 -28.56
C SER A 139 7.08 7.58 -28.28
N LEU A 140 6.96 6.82 -27.20
CA LEU A 140 5.72 6.14 -26.84
C LEU A 140 4.60 7.14 -26.55
N THR A 141 3.45 6.98 -27.19
CA THR A 141 2.26 7.84 -27.05
C THR A 141 1.10 7.18 -26.33
N SER A 142 1.11 5.84 -26.23
CA SER A 142 0.11 5.05 -25.50
C SER A 142 0.71 3.69 -25.15
N THR A 143 0.06 2.99 -24.21
CA THR A 143 0.43 1.61 -23.84
C THR A 143 -0.72 0.65 -24.16
N SER A 144 -0.47 -0.67 -24.03
CA SER A 144 -1.45 -1.74 -24.24
C SER A 144 -1.05 -3.00 -23.48
N GLY A 145 -2.00 -3.90 -23.30
CA GLY A 145 -1.79 -5.24 -22.72
C GLY A 145 -2.15 -5.33 -21.24
N GLY A 146 -2.14 -6.56 -20.74
CA GLY A 146 -2.58 -6.91 -19.39
C GLY A 146 -3.97 -7.56 -19.32
N SER A 147 -4.68 -7.67 -20.45
CA SER A 147 -6.04 -8.23 -20.48
C SER A 147 -6.11 -9.63 -19.87
N GLY A 148 -7.12 -9.85 -19.00
CA GLY A 148 -7.33 -11.10 -18.27
C GLY A 148 -6.37 -11.33 -17.10
N ILE A 149 -5.64 -10.31 -16.68
CA ILE A 149 -4.76 -10.34 -15.52
C ILE A 149 -5.25 -9.32 -14.48
N ASN A 150 -5.42 -9.76 -13.25
CA ASN A 150 -5.80 -8.89 -12.15
C ASN A 150 -4.56 -8.31 -11.46
N ILE A 151 -4.60 -7.02 -11.16
CA ILE A 151 -3.64 -6.36 -10.28
C ILE A 151 -4.39 -5.92 -9.01
N ALA A 152 -4.16 -6.62 -7.91
CA ALA A 152 -4.67 -6.24 -6.60
C ALA A 152 -3.73 -5.19 -5.99
N VAL A 153 -4.19 -3.94 -5.92
CA VAL A 153 -3.46 -2.83 -5.28
C VAL A 153 -3.90 -2.73 -3.83
N LEU A 154 -3.01 -3.13 -2.91
CA LEU A 154 -3.20 -3.08 -1.47
C LEU A 154 -2.58 -1.78 -0.93
N ASP A 155 -3.42 -0.76 -0.68
CA ASP A 155 -2.92 0.59 -0.41
C ASP A 155 -3.95 1.44 0.39
N THR A 156 -3.89 2.77 0.27
CA THR A 156 -4.81 3.74 0.91
C THR A 156 -6.23 3.76 0.29
N GLY A 157 -6.49 2.90 -0.68
CA GLY A 157 -7.69 2.88 -1.51
C GLY A 157 -7.39 3.37 -2.93
N VAL A 158 -8.43 3.56 -3.73
CA VAL A 158 -8.33 4.10 -5.10
C VAL A 158 -9.54 5.00 -5.37
N ASN A 159 -9.34 6.11 -6.07
CA ASN A 159 -10.44 6.85 -6.69
C ASN A 159 -10.93 6.07 -7.93
N THR A 160 -11.90 5.18 -7.71
CA THR A 160 -12.47 4.33 -8.76
C THR A 160 -13.28 5.09 -9.81
N SER A 161 -13.57 6.37 -9.57
CA SER A 161 -14.21 7.25 -10.54
C SER A 161 -13.21 8.04 -11.38
N HIS A 162 -11.89 7.89 -11.11
CA HIS A 162 -10.88 8.56 -11.92
C HIS A 162 -10.99 8.11 -13.38
N ARG A 163 -11.04 9.06 -14.31
CA ARG A 163 -11.29 8.82 -15.75
C ARG A 163 -10.34 7.80 -16.39
N ASP A 164 -9.11 7.70 -15.89
CA ASP A 164 -8.08 6.81 -16.42
C ASP A 164 -8.07 5.43 -15.75
N LEU A 165 -8.93 5.21 -14.73
CA LEU A 165 -8.99 3.98 -13.95
C LEU A 165 -10.38 3.34 -13.96
N ALA A 166 -11.44 4.12 -14.16
CA ALA A 166 -12.82 3.66 -13.97
C ALA A 166 -13.19 2.40 -14.78
N ASN A 167 -12.66 2.26 -15.99
CA ASN A 167 -12.94 1.10 -16.84
C ASN A 167 -12.16 -0.16 -16.45
N ASN A 168 -11.17 -0.05 -15.57
CA ASN A 168 -10.35 -1.17 -15.12
C ASN A 168 -10.84 -1.76 -13.79
N VAL A 169 -11.72 -1.07 -13.06
CA VAL A 169 -12.15 -1.45 -11.71
C VAL A 169 -13.06 -2.68 -11.78
N GLU A 170 -12.56 -3.81 -11.27
CA GLU A 170 -13.35 -5.02 -11.08
C GLU A 170 -13.76 -5.21 -9.61
N GLN A 171 -12.90 -4.88 -8.66
CA GLN A 171 -13.19 -4.98 -7.24
C GLN A 171 -12.78 -3.70 -6.50
N CYS A 172 -13.57 -3.34 -5.47
CA CYS A 172 -13.33 -2.20 -4.60
C CYS A 172 -13.72 -2.60 -3.18
N LYS A 173 -12.76 -2.79 -2.26
CA LYS A 173 -12.99 -3.34 -0.93
C LYS A 173 -12.21 -2.57 0.13
N ASP A 174 -12.83 -2.41 1.31
CA ASP A 174 -12.22 -1.78 2.49
C ASP A 174 -11.97 -2.82 3.58
N PHE A 175 -10.72 -3.06 3.91
CA PHE A 175 -10.28 -3.94 4.98
C PHE A 175 -10.00 -3.20 6.29
N THR A 176 -9.96 -1.86 6.26
CA THR A 176 -9.67 -1.05 7.45
C THR A 176 -10.85 -0.95 8.41
N THR A 177 -12.06 -1.22 7.92
CA THR A 177 -13.30 -1.20 8.70
C THR A 177 -13.59 -2.56 9.34
N ALA A 178 -14.63 -2.62 10.17
CA ALA A 178 -15.02 -3.85 10.84
C ALA A 178 -15.53 -4.92 9.86
N THR A 179 -15.46 -6.19 10.23
CA THR A 179 -16.12 -7.28 9.53
C THR A 179 -17.66 -7.15 9.62
N PRO A 180 -18.43 -7.57 8.61
CA PRO A 180 -18.00 -8.16 7.35
C PRO A 180 -17.30 -7.16 6.43
N LEU A 181 -16.52 -7.70 5.48
CA LEU A 181 -15.80 -6.93 4.48
C LEU A 181 -16.73 -5.98 3.72
N VAL A 182 -16.41 -4.69 3.71
CA VAL A 182 -17.20 -3.68 3.02
C VAL A 182 -16.86 -3.71 1.53
N ASN A 183 -17.87 -3.99 0.69
CA ASN A 183 -17.71 -3.96 -0.75
C ASN A 183 -18.05 -2.59 -1.33
N ASN A 184 -17.39 -2.20 -2.42
CA ASN A 184 -17.56 -0.91 -3.10
C ASN A 184 -17.25 0.31 -2.22
N SER A 185 -16.31 0.17 -1.28
CA SER A 185 -15.93 1.20 -0.32
C SER A 185 -14.41 1.32 -0.18
N CYS A 186 -13.69 1.43 -1.29
CA CYS A 186 -12.24 1.58 -1.29
C CYS A 186 -11.79 3.03 -1.55
N THR A 187 -12.56 4.01 -1.12
CA THR A 187 -12.28 5.43 -1.37
C THR A 187 -10.91 5.84 -0.84
N ASP A 188 -10.10 6.40 -1.72
CA ASP A 188 -8.81 6.97 -1.40
C ASP A 188 -8.96 8.48 -1.11
N ARG A 189 -8.59 8.94 0.09
CA ARG A 189 -8.49 10.35 0.46
C ARG A 189 -7.05 10.78 0.77
N ASN A 190 -6.10 9.86 0.58
CA ASN A 190 -4.67 10.11 0.70
C ASN A 190 -4.06 10.50 -0.65
N GLY A 191 -4.33 9.69 -1.67
CA GLY A 191 -3.82 9.83 -3.03
C GLY A 191 -2.79 8.79 -3.42
N HIS A 192 -2.10 8.20 -2.46
CA HIS A 192 -1.00 7.25 -2.72
C HIS A 192 -1.50 6.02 -3.50
N GLY A 193 -2.57 5.36 -3.07
CA GLY A 193 -3.08 4.17 -3.74
C GLY A 193 -3.64 4.45 -5.15
N THR A 194 -4.27 5.62 -5.36
CA THR A 194 -4.70 6.06 -6.69
C THR A 194 -3.50 6.26 -7.62
N HIS A 195 -2.40 6.84 -7.11
CA HIS A 195 -1.17 7.05 -7.87
C HIS A 195 -0.50 5.72 -8.24
N VAL A 196 -0.44 4.79 -7.30
CA VAL A 196 0.08 3.42 -7.50
C VAL A 196 -0.73 2.68 -8.58
N ALA A 197 -2.07 2.71 -8.47
CA ALA A 197 -2.93 2.08 -9.47
C ALA A 197 -2.71 2.68 -10.87
N GLY A 198 -2.60 4.00 -10.99
CA GLY A 198 -2.35 4.67 -12.26
C GLY A 198 -1.01 4.28 -12.89
N SER A 199 0.04 4.19 -12.09
CA SER A 199 1.37 3.76 -12.58
C SER A 199 1.34 2.33 -13.15
N ALA A 200 0.54 1.44 -12.55
CA ALA A 200 0.40 0.06 -13.02
C ALA A 200 -0.45 -0.05 -14.29
N LEU A 201 -1.65 0.58 -14.32
CA LEU A 201 -2.69 0.20 -15.28
C LEU A 201 -3.61 1.34 -15.78
N ALA A 202 -3.29 2.63 -15.57
CA ALA A 202 -4.08 3.70 -16.15
C ALA A 202 -4.20 3.57 -17.67
N ASN A 203 -5.39 3.85 -18.22
CA ASN A 203 -5.74 3.56 -19.61
C ASN A 203 -5.87 4.79 -20.53
N GLY A 204 -5.49 5.98 -20.04
CA GLY A 204 -5.53 7.24 -20.79
C GLY A 204 -6.91 7.88 -20.86
N GLY A 205 -7.93 7.25 -20.28
CA GLY A 205 -9.32 7.69 -20.34
C GLY A 205 -9.97 7.56 -21.74
N SER A 206 -11.28 7.75 -21.79
CA SER A 206 -12.07 7.55 -23.03
C SER A 206 -11.72 8.51 -24.16
N ASP A 207 -11.26 9.73 -23.85
CA ASP A 207 -10.83 10.76 -24.82
C ASP A 207 -9.32 10.75 -25.08
N ARG A 208 -8.59 9.79 -24.49
CA ARG A 208 -7.13 9.68 -24.60
C ARG A 208 -6.38 10.91 -24.13
N GLY A 209 -6.99 11.70 -23.26
CA GLY A 209 -6.38 12.91 -22.68
C GLY A 209 -5.74 12.67 -21.30
N GLY A 210 -5.80 11.43 -20.79
CA GLY A 210 -5.28 11.01 -19.51
C GLY A 210 -3.90 10.39 -19.57
N VAL A 211 -3.45 9.84 -18.42
CA VAL A 211 -2.15 9.17 -18.29
C VAL A 211 -2.29 7.67 -18.60
N TYR A 212 -1.24 7.10 -19.16
CA TYR A 212 -1.10 5.65 -19.38
C TYR A 212 -0.17 5.03 -18.35
N GLY A 213 -0.63 3.94 -17.72
CA GLY A 213 0.20 3.00 -16.96
C GLY A 213 0.87 1.95 -17.85
N VAL A 214 1.51 0.96 -17.24
CA VAL A 214 2.24 -0.07 -17.99
C VAL A 214 1.29 -1.06 -18.68
N ALA A 215 0.21 -1.47 -18.02
CA ALA A 215 -0.72 -2.50 -18.49
C ALA A 215 -2.18 -2.00 -18.46
N PRO A 216 -2.58 -1.14 -19.42
CA PRO A 216 -3.86 -0.43 -19.36
C PRO A 216 -5.09 -1.32 -19.56
N ASP A 217 -4.92 -2.55 -19.99
CA ASP A 217 -6.01 -3.52 -20.20
C ASP A 217 -6.13 -4.53 -19.04
N ALA A 218 -5.35 -4.35 -17.95
CA ALA A 218 -5.44 -5.19 -16.76
C ALA A 218 -6.63 -4.78 -15.87
N ASP A 219 -7.18 -5.77 -15.13
CA ASP A 219 -8.27 -5.55 -14.19
C ASP A 219 -7.74 -5.08 -12.83
N LEU A 220 -8.38 -4.07 -12.25
CA LEU A 220 -8.01 -3.49 -10.96
C LEU A 220 -8.84 -4.09 -9.82
N TRP A 221 -8.17 -4.69 -8.84
CA TRP A 221 -8.72 -4.97 -7.53
C TRP A 221 -8.19 -3.93 -6.54
N ALA A 222 -9.01 -2.94 -6.21
CA ALA A 222 -8.67 -1.87 -5.32
C ALA A 222 -8.98 -2.28 -3.86
N TYR A 223 -7.96 -2.58 -3.07
CA TYR A 223 -8.09 -3.01 -1.69
C TYR A 223 -7.49 -1.97 -0.74
N LYS A 224 -8.39 -1.26 -0.03
CA LYS A 224 -7.99 -0.31 1.00
C LYS A 224 -7.58 -1.08 2.26
N VAL A 225 -6.29 -1.09 2.53
CA VAL A 225 -5.67 -1.71 3.72
C VAL A 225 -5.01 -0.67 4.63
N LEU A 226 -4.81 0.54 4.12
CA LEU A 226 -4.29 1.69 4.85
C LEU A 226 -5.38 2.76 4.97
N THR A 227 -5.42 3.42 6.11
CA THR A 227 -6.29 4.58 6.36
C THR A 227 -5.85 5.79 5.51
N ASP A 228 -6.64 6.85 5.54
CA ASP A 228 -6.32 8.09 4.83
C ASP A 228 -5.05 8.78 5.38
N SER A 229 -4.62 8.44 6.59
CA SER A 229 -3.32 8.86 7.15
C SER A 229 -2.12 8.01 6.69
N GLY A 230 -2.34 7.01 5.83
CA GLY A 230 -1.27 6.14 5.34
C GLY A 230 -0.82 5.08 6.35
N SER A 231 -1.64 4.72 7.33
CA SER A 231 -1.34 3.67 8.31
C SER A 231 -2.38 2.57 8.29
N GLY A 232 -1.98 1.33 8.57
CA GLY A 232 -2.87 0.17 8.61
C GLY A 232 -2.40 -0.91 9.56
N TYR A 233 -3.32 -1.70 10.04
CA TYR A 233 -3.00 -2.84 10.89
C TYR A 233 -2.57 -4.05 10.05
N SER A 234 -1.58 -4.77 10.51
CA SER A 234 -1.04 -5.92 9.76
C SER A 234 -2.01 -7.09 9.62
N ASP A 235 -3.03 -7.20 10.46
CA ASP A 235 -4.11 -8.19 10.29
C ASP A 235 -5.04 -7.83 9.11
N ASP A 236 -5.36 -6.55 8.91
CA ASP A 236 -6.12 -6.07 7.74
C ASP A 236 -5.35 -6.32 6.44
N ILE A 237 -4.05 -6.04 6.44
CA ILE A 237 -3.16 -6.29 5.29
C ILE A 237 -3.09 -7.80 5.00
N ALA A 238 -2.89 -8.63 6.02
CA ALA A 238 -2.84 -10.09 5.88
C ALA A 238 -4.17 -10.67 5.37
N ALA A 239 -5.30 -10.15 5.85
CA ALA A 239 -6.62 -10.53 5.37
C ALA A 239 -6.82 -10.18 3.90
N ALA A 240 -6.39 -8.99 3.47
CA ALA A 240 -6.47 -8.56 2.06
C ALA A 240 -5.61 -9.43 1.13
N ILE A 241 -4.38 -9.77 1.53
CA ILE A 241 -3.49 -10.67 0.76
C ILE A 241 -4.15 -12.05 0.58
N ARG A 242 -4.69 -12.63 1.67
CA ARG A 242 -5.37 -13.93 1.63
C ARG A 242 -6.63 -13.86 0.77
N HIS A 243 -7.42 -12.80 0.93
CA HIS A 243 -8.61 -12.59 0.13
C HIS A 243 -8.29 -12.52 -1.37
N ALA A 244 -7.25 -11.78 -1.78
CA ALA A 244 -6.80 -11.73 -3.18
C ALA A 244 -6.42 -13.13 -3.69
N ALA A 245 -5.69 -13.91 -2.89
CA ALA A 245 -5.30 -15.28 -3.27
C ALA A 245 -6.48 -16.24 -3.38
N ASP A 246 -7.46 -16.13 -2.49
CA ASP A 246 -8.68 -16.93 -2.53
C ASP A 246 -9.57 -16.56 -3.72
N GLN A 247 -9.70 -15.25 -4.00
CA GLN A 247 -10.40 -14.77 -5.19
C GLN A 247 -9.75 -15.27 -6.48
N ALA A 248 -8.42 -15.15 -6.61
CA ALA A 248 -7.66 -15.67 -7.74
C ALA A 248 -7.93 -17.17 -7.97
N THR A 249 -7.96 -17.94 -6.89
CA THR A 249 -8.23 -19.38 -6.94
C THR A 249 -9.68 -19.66 -7.35
N SER A 250 -10.65 -18.95 -6.77
CA SER A 250 -12.08 -19.19 -7.02
C SER A 250 -12.51 -18.77 -8.44
N THR A 251 -11.96 -17.67 -8.94
CA THR A 251 -12.22 -17.17 -10.30
C THR A 251 -11.32 -17.81 -11.35
N ARG A 252 -10.28 -18.53 -10.93
CA ARG A 252 -9.25 -19.13 -11.80
C ARG A 252 -8.53 -18.09 -12.66
N THR A 253 -8.36 -16.88 -12.14
CA THR A 253 -7.69 -15.77 -12.83
C THR A 253 -6.25 -15.63 -12.39
N LYS A 254 -5.40 -15.17 -13.29
CA LYS A 254 -4.01 -14.80 -12.97
C LYS A 254 -4.01 -13.48 -12.22
N THR A 255 -3.41 -13.47 -11.04
CA THR A 255 -3.45 -12.31 -10.14
C THR A 255 -2.06 -11.94 -9.64
N ILE A 256 -1.79 -10.65 -9.65
CA ILE A 256 -0.60 -10.01 -9.09
C ILE A 256 -1.06 -9.16 -7.90
N ILE A 257 -0.37 -9.24 -6.78
CA ILE A 257 -0.58 -8.34 -5.64
C ILE A 257 0.54 -7.30 -5.66
N ASN A 258 0.17 -6.01 -5.74
CA ASN A 258 1.08 -4.90 -5.55
C ASN A 258 1.00 -4.37 -4.12
N MET A 259 2.14 -4.33 -3.43
CA MET A 259 2.28 -3.82 -2.07
C MET A 259 3.29 -2.67 -2.04
N SER A 260 2.79 -1.46 -2.25
CA SER A 260 3.56 -0.22 -2.15
C SER A 260 3.56 0.30 -0.71
N LEU A 261 3.84 -0.58 0.24
CA LEU A 261 3.84 -0.35 1.68
C LEU A 261 4.90 -1.24 2.35
N GLY A 262 5.30 -0.89 3.56
CA GLY A 262 6.28 -1.71 4.27
C GLY A 262 6.49 -1.34 5.74
N SER A 263 7.32 -2.13 6.39
CA SER A 263 7.82 -1.88 7.75
C SER A 263 9.26 -2.37 7.87
N SER A 264 10.02 -1.81 8.80
CA SER A 264 11.41 -2.23 9.06
C SER A 264 11.52 -3.60 9.71
N ALA A 265 10.44 -4.08 10.34
CA ALA A 265 10.44 -5.37 11.04
C ALA A 265 9.57 -6.39 10.31
N ASN A 266 10.03 -7.64 10.32
CA ASN A 266 9.24 -8.77 9.83
C ASN A 266 7.98 -8.97 10.69
N ASN A 267 6.84 -9.07 10.05
CA ASN A 267 5.55 -9.34 10.67
C ASN A 267 5.04 -10.73 10.25
N SER A 268 4.86 -11.63 11.21
CA SER A 268 4.45 -13.01 10.94
C SER A 268 3.08 -13.12 10.24
N LEU A 269 2.14 -12.22 10.49
CA LEU A 269 0.83 -12.21 9.82
C LEU A 269 0.98 -11.92 8.32
N ILE A 270 1.73 -10.87 7.99
CA ILE A 270 1.99 -10.50 6.59
C ILE A 270 2.84 -11.57 5.91
N SER A 271 3.93 -12.06 6.54
CA SER A 271 4.78 -13.10 5.97
C SER A 271 4.02 -14.40 5.69
N SER A 272 3.18 -14.82 6.62
CA SER A 272 2.31 -16.00 6.44
C SER A 272 1.32 -15.79 5.29
N ALA A 273 0.76 -14.58 5.15
CA ALA A 273 -0.18 -14.28 4.07
C ALA A 273 0.52 -14.21 2.71
N VAL A 274 1.73 -13.67 2.61
CA VAL A 274 2.55 -13.66 1.38
C VAL A 274 2.89 -15.09 0.96
N ASN A 275 3.33 -15.94 1.90
CA ASN A 275 3.60 -17.35 1.63
C ASN A 275 2.33 -18.09 1.17
N TYR A 276 1.19 -17.79 1.77
CA TYR A 276 -0.10 -18.33 1.33
C TYR A 276 -0.43 -17.91 -0.09
N ALA A 277 -0.34 -16.62 -0.43
CA ALA A 277 -0.60 -16.12 -1.78
C ALA A 277 0.33 -16.77 -2.80
N TYR A 278 1.63 -16.88 -2.50
CA TYR A 278 2.60 -17.57 -3.34
C TYR A 278 2.21 -19.05 -3.57
N SER A 279 1.80 -19.78 -2.51
CA SER A 279 1.34 -21.18 -2.63
C SER A 279 0.07 -21.34 -3.50
N LYS A 280 -0.73 -20.27 -3.63
CA LYS A 280 -1.92 -20.22 -4.49
C LYS A 280 -1.63 -19.78 -5.94
N GLY A 281 -0.37 -19.55 -6.27
CA GLY A 281 0.01 -19.13 -7.63
C GLY A 281 -0.12 -17.63 -7.90
N VAL A 282 -0.22 -16.83 -6.87
CA VAL A 282 -0.27 -15.36 -6.96
C VAL A 282 1.14 -14.80 -6.84
N LEU A 283 1.51 -13.85 -7.71
CA LEU A 283 2.79 -13.17 -7.62
C LEU A 283 2.65 -11.91 -6.77
N VAL A 284 3.44 -11.82 -5.71
CA VAL A 284 3.51 -10.63 -4.84
C VAL A 284 4.68 -9.78 -5.26
N ILE A 285 4.44 -8.49 -5.54
CA ILE A 285 5.44 -7.49 -5.90
C ILE A 285 5.37 -6.38 -4.86
N ALA A 286 6.50 -6.06 -4.24
CA ALA A 286 6.56 -5.17 -3.10
C ALA A 286 7.66 -4.12 -3.23
N ALA A 287 7.41 -2.93 -2.72
CA ALA A 287 8.40 -1.88 -2.58
C ALA A 287 9.54 -2.33 -1.65
N ALA A 288 10.78 -1.97 -2.00
CA ALA A 288 11.95 -2.27 -1.18
C ALA A 288 12.02 -1.43 0.12
N GLY A 289 11.32 -0.28 0.16
CA GLY A 289 11.38 0.70 1.24
C GLY A 289 12.24 1.91 0.90
N ASN A 290 12.14 2.96 1.70
CA ASN A 290 12.80 4.24 1.46
C ASN A 290 13.73 4.63 2.63
N SER A 291 14.39 3.65 3.24
CA SER A 291 15.24 3.83 4.43
C SER A 291 16.70 4.17 4.07
N GLY A 292 16.97 4.51 2.81
CA GLY A 292 18.28 4.94 2.34
C GLY A 292 19.22 3.82 1.96
N TYR A 293 20.44 4.19 1.57
CA TYR A 293 21.41 3.31 0.90
C TYR A 293 22.25 2.42 1.84
N SER A 294 21.96 2.39 3.12
CA SER A 294 22.62 1.46 4.05
C SER A 294 22.26 0.02 3.73
N GLN A 295 23.24 -0.90 3.79
CA GLN A 295 23.00 -2.32 3.58
C GLN A 295 21.98 -2.86 4.62
N GLY A 296 21.08 -3.76 4.17
CA GLY A 296 20.05 -4.35 5.02
C GLY A 296 18.94 -3.40 5.41
N SER A 297 18.79 -2.26 4.71
CA SER A 297 17.71 -1.30 4.95
C SER A 297 16.39 -1.68 4.30
N ILE A 298 16.35 -2.76 3.51
CA ILE A 298 15.15 -3.28 2.86
C ILE A 298 14.04 -3.57 3.87
N GLY A 299 12.82 -3.14 3.55
CA GLY A 299 11.64 -3.35 4.39
C GLY A 299 10.85 -4.62 4.03
N TYR A 300 9.96 -5.03 4.95
CA TYR A 300 9.02 -6.12 4.74
C TYR A 300 7.67 -5.57 4.25
N PRO A 301 6.99 -6.22 3.28
CA PRO A 301 7.25 -7.60 2.80
C PRO A 301 8.29 -7.73 1.68
N GLY A 302 8.89 -6.65 1.17
CA GLY A 302 9.89 -6.72 0.11
C GLY A 302 11.04 -7.69 0.42
N ALA A 303 11.52 -7.69 1.68
CA ALA A 303 12.59 -8.58 2.14
C ALA A 303 12.23 -10.09 2.18
N LEU A 304 10.98 -10.48 1.90
CA LEU A 304 10.56 -11.89 1.92
C LEU A 304 10.94 -12.59 0.60
N PRO A 305 11.48 -13.82 0.64
CA PRO A 305 11.86 -14.54 -0.59
C PRO A 305 10.71 -14.81 -1.56
N ASN A 306 9.46 -14.86 -1.07
CA ASN A 306 8.25 -15.08 -1.87
C ASN A 306 7.59 -13.77 -2.36
N ALA A 307 8.22 -12.62 -2.13
CA ALA A 307 7.87 -11.34 -2.74
C ALA A 307 8.98 -10.91 -3.72
N VAL A 308 8.61 -10.20 -4.77
CA VAL A 308 9.56 -9.53 -5.69
C VAL A 308 9.85 -8.15 -5.11
N ALA A 309 11.05 -7.95 -4.59
CA ALA A 309 11.49 -6.67 -4.05
C ALA A 309 11.89 -5.70 -5.16
N VAL A 310 11.31 -4.50 -5.16
CA VAL A 310 11.57 -3.50 -6.22
C VAL A 310 12.25 -2.27 -5.65
N ALA A 311 13.49 -2.00 -6.12
CA ALA A 311 14.22 -0.77 -5.85
C ALA A 311 13.83 0.36 -6.81
N ALA A 312 14.04 1.61 -6.39
CA ALA A 312 13.67 2.80 -7.16
C ALA A 312 14.82 3.33 -8.01
N LEU A 313 14.56 3.57 -9.30
CA LEU A 313 15.45 4.25 -10.23
C LEU A 313 15.05 5.73 -10.39
N GLU A 314 16.06 6.57 -10.63
CA GLU A 314 15.92 7.96 -11.01
C GLU A 314 16.07 8.14 -12.52
N ASN A 315 15.46 9.20 -13.08
CA ASN A 315 15.67 9.60 -14.47
C ASN A 315 17.01 10.36 -14.63
N VAL A 316 18.07 9.77 -14.11
CA VAL A 316 19.45 10.28 -14.15
C VAL A 316 20.35 9.17 -14.68
N GLN A 317 21.27 9.52 -15.55
CA GLN A 317 22.28 8.58 -16.07
C GLN A 317 23.56 8.69 -15.25
N GLN A 318 24.03 7.55 -14.76
CA GLN A 318 25.31 7.40 -14.09
C GLN A 318 25.96 6.08 -14.52
N ASN A 319 27.26 6.09 -14.84
CA ASN A 319 27.98 4.91 -15.32
C ASN A 319 27.34 4.25 -16.57
N GLY A 320 26.67 5.06 -17.41
CA GLY A 320 26.00 4.61 -18.64
C GLY A 320 24.65 3.90 -18.43
N THR A 321 24.12 3.91 -17.22
CA THR A 321 22.82 3.31 -16.86
C THR A 321 21.97 4.30 -16.06
N TYR A 322 20.68 3.96 -15.79
CA TYR A 322 19.93 4.67 -14.78
C TYR A 322 20.62 4.56 -13.41
N ARG A 323 20.28 5.48 -12.51
CA ARG A 323 20.80 5.53 -11.14
C ARG A 323 19.77 4.98 -10.17
N VAL A 324 20.19 4.10 -9.25
CA VAL A 324 19.36 3.74 -8.10
C VAL A 324 19.29 4.94 -7.14
N ALA A 325 18.08 5.35 -6.78
CA ALA A 325 17.84 6.49 -5.90
C ALA A 325 18.50 6.30 -4.53
N ASP A 326 19.04 7.37 -3.95
CA ASP A 326 19.73 7.28 -2.65
C ASP A 326 18.77 6.95 -1.50
N TYR A 327 17.50 7.35 -1.60
CA TYR A 327 16.48 6.98 -0.63
C TYR A 327 16.05 5.50 -0.72
N SER A 328 16.21 4.84 -1.87
CA SER A 328 15.81 3.44 -2.03
C SER A 328 16.57 2.57 -1.05
N SER A 329 15.86 1.68 -0.37
CA SER A 329 16.47 0.70 0.52
C SER A 329 17.37 -0.28 -0.24
N ARG A 330 18.30 -0.89 0.48
CA ARG A 330 19.32 -1.83 -0.05
C ARG A 330 19.19 -3.21 0.62
N GLY A 331 19.54 -4.24 -0.13
CA GLY A 331 19.77 -5.58 0.40
C GLY A 331 21.13 -5.72 1.09
N TYR A 332 21.65 -6.93 1.13
CA TYR A 332 22.96 -7.23 1.73
C TYR A 332 23.98 -7.59 0.63
N ALA A 333 25.17 -7.01 0.71
CA ALA A 333 26.25 -7.37 -0.20
C ALA A 333 26.73 -8.83 -0.04
N SER A 334 26.47 -9.46 1.12
CA SER A 334 26.84 -10.85 1.40
C SER A 334 25.96 -11.88 0.69
N THR A 335 24.76 -11.48 0.22
CA THR A 335 23.80 -12.34 -0.49
C THR A 335 23.65 -11.97 -1.95
N ALA A 336 24.26 -10.87 -2.41
CA ALA A 336 24.27 -10.44 -3.81
C ALA A 336 25.40 -11.13 -4.61
N GLY A 337 25.25 -11.15 -5.94
CA GLY A 337 26.26 -11.62 -6.88
C GLY A 337 26.10 -13.05 -7.36
N ASP A 338 25.14 -13.81 -6.82
CA ASP A 338 24.90 -15.21 -7.18
C ASP A 338 23.61 -15.44 -7.99
N TYR A 339 22.83 -14.40 -8.19
CA TYR A 339 21.50 -14.44 -8.84
C TYR A 339 20.50 -15.40 -8.18
N VAL A 340 20.64 -15.61 -6.87
CA VAL A 340 19.73 -16.41 -6.04
C VAL A 340 19.04 -15.51 -5.03
N ILE A 341 17.71 -15.46 -5.07
CA ILE A 341 16.96 -14.63 -4.14
C ILE A 341 16.90 -15.27 -2.77
N GLN A 342 17.38 -14.55 -1.79
CA GLN A 342 17.34 -14.87 -0.37
C GLN A 342 16.54 -13.82 0.39
N GLN A 343 16.33 -14.04 1.67
CA GLN A 343 15.67 -13.05 2.51
C GLN A 343 16.54 -11.80 2.63
N GLY A 344 15.94 -10.65 2.32
CA GLY A 344 16.62 -9.36 2.40
C GLY A 344 17.31 -8.92 1.12
N ASP A 345 17.09 -9.60 0.00
CA ASP A 345 17.63 -9.17 -1.29
C ASP A 345 16.70 -8.22 -2.02
N ILE A 346 17.29 -7.28 -2.75
CA ILE A 346 16.62 -6.59 -3.85
C ILE A 346 16.58 -7.56 -5.04
N GLU A 347 15.46 -7.64 -5.73
CA GLU A 347 15.34 -8.52 -6.90
C GLU A 347 15.41 -7.77 -8.21
N ILE A 348 14.64 -6.68 -8.33
CA ILE A 348 14.52 -5.90 -9.58
C ILE A 348 14.49 -4.43 -9.21
N SER A 349 14.96 -3.57 -10.12
CA SER A 349 14.79 -2.13 -10.04
C SER A 349 13.85 -1.61 -11.13
N ALA A 350 13.14 -0.51 -10.84
CA ALA A 350 12.23 0.15 -11.77
C ALA A 350 12.10 1.66 -11.48
N PRO A 351 11.59 2.46 -12.43
CA PRO A 351 11.36 3.88 -12.22
C PRO A 351 10.56 4.19 -10.95
N GLY A 352 11.13 4.99 -10.05
CA GLY A 352 10.53 5.32 -8.77
C GLY A 352 10.61 6.79 -8.38
N SER A 353 11.47 7.60 -9.01
CA SER A 353 11.62 9.02 -8.70
C SER A 353 10.89 9.91 -9.70
N ALA A 354 10.23 10.96 -9.20
CA ALA A 354 9.46 11.92 -9.99
C ALA A 354 8.47 11.23 -10.94
N ILE A 355 7.68 10.33 -10.42
CA ILE A 355 6.67 9.58 -11.18
C ILE A 355 5.36 10.36 -11.21
N TYR A 356 4.92 10.71 -12.40
CA TYR A 356 3.64 11.38 -12.66
C TYR A 356 2.56 10.34 -12.91
N SER A 357 1.44 10.42 -12.18
CA SER A 357 0.34 9.46 -12.27
C SER A 357 -0.98 10.07 -11.79
N THR A 358 -2.06 9.27 -11.81
CA THR A 358 -3.40 9.64 -11.34
C THR A 358 -3.41 10.02 -9.86
N TRP A 359 -4.36 10.89 -9.43
CA TRP A 359 -4.48 11.34 -8.05
C TRP A 359 -5.92 11.25 -7.53
N HIS A 360 -6.09 11.18 -6.21
CA HIS A 360 -7.39 10.93 -5.57
C HIS A 360 -8.47 11.99 -5.86
N ASN A 361 -8.08 13.20 -6.23
CA ASN A 361 -9.00 14.30 -6.54
C ASN A 361 -9.50 14.31 -8.00
N GLY A 362 -9.15 13.28 -8.79
CA GLY A 362 -9.49 13.16 -10.20
C GLY A 362 -8.47 13.79 -11.15
N GLY A 363 -7.44 14.44 -10.63
CA GLY A 363 -6.30 14.99 -11.37
C GLY A 363 -5.08 14.07 -11.32
N TYR A 364 -3.89 14.68 -11.36
CA TYR A 364 -2.61 13.98 -11.43
C TYR A 364 -1.63 14.58 -10.44
N ASN A 365 -0.63 13.78 -10.02
CA ASN A 365 0.43 14.24 -9.14
C ASN A 365 1.77 13.57 -9.49
N THR A 366 2.87 14.19 -9.05
CA THR A 366 4.23 13.65 -9.19
C THR A 366 4.78 13.38 -7.80
N ILE A 367 5.09 12.12 -7.52
CA ILE A 367 5.70 11.71 -6.26
C ILE A 367 6.85 10.72 -6.50
N SER A 368 7.65 10.47 -5.47
CA SER A 368 8.80 9.58 -5.53
C SER A 368 8.73 8.50 -4.44
N GLY A 369 9.32 7.35 -4.69
CA GLY A 369 9.42 6.23 -3.75
C GLY A 369 9.58 4.90 -4.44
N THR A 370 10.05 3.90 -3.70
CA THR A 370 9.97 2.50 -4.12
C THR A 370 8.50 2.06 -4.29
N SER A 371 7.58 2.76 -3.62
CA SER A 371 6.13 2.65 -3.82
C SER A 371 5.68 2.94 -5.26
N MET A 372 6.41 3.76 -6.01
CA MET A 372 6.14 4.07 -7.42
C MET A 372 6.88 3.10 -8.34
N ALA A 373 7.99 2.52 -7.90
CA ALA A 373 8.72 1.50 -8.66
C ALA A 373 7.96 0.16 -8.72
N SER A 374 7.41 -0.29 -7.61
CA SER A 374 6.64 -1.54 -7.50
C SER A 374 5.49 -1.66 -8.53
N PRO A 375 4.61 -0.67 -8.71
CA PRO A 375 3.52 -0.77 -9.69
C PRO A 375 4.01 -0.81 -11.15
N HIS A 376 5.16 -0.23 -11.49
CA HIS A 376 5.75 -0.39 -12.82
C HIS A 376 6.07 -1.87 -13.11
N VAL A 377 6.63 -2.58 -12.13
CA VAL A 377 6.90 -4.02 -12.25
C VAL A 377 5.61 -4.82 -12.25
N SER A 378 4.60 -4.44 -11.45
CA SER A 378 3.29 -5.10 -11.43
C SER A 378 2.57 -5.01 -12.78
N GLY A 379 2.59 -3.84 -13.40
CA GLY A 379 2.05 -3.65 -14.75
C GLY A 379 2.86 -4.43 -15.81
N LEU A 380 4.20 -4.43 -15.72
CA LEU A 380 5.04 -5.21 -16.62
C LEU A 380 4.76 -6.71 -16.49
N ALA A 381 4.62 -7.20 -15.27
CA ALA A 381 4.26 -8.59 -14.99
C ALA A 381 2.89 -8.95 -15.59
N ALA A 382 1.89 -8.09 -15.44
CA ALA A 382 0.56 -8.29 -16.02
C ALA A 382 0.62 -8.35 -17.55
N LYS A 383 1.35 -7.42 -18.17
CA LYS A 383 1.52 -7.40 -19.63
C LYS A 383 2.19 -8.68 -20.15
N ILE A 384 3.25 -9.15 -19.51
CA ILE A 384 3.95 -10.38 -19.88
C ILE A 384 3.07 -11.60 -19.66
N TRP A 385 2.36 -11.67 -18.53
CA TRP A 385 1.50 -12.82 -18.20
C TRP A 385 0.32 -12.95 -19.16
N ALA A 386 -0.28 -11.83 -19.55
CA ALA A 386 -1.34 -11.81 -20.56
C ALA A 386 -0.90 -12.40 -21.91
N GLN A 387 0.36 -12.22 -22.28
CA GLN A 387 0.94 -12.81 -23.49
C GLN A 387 1.30 -14.30 -23.33
N ASN A 388 1.42 -14.77 -22.07
CA ASN A 388 1.82 -16.14 -21.74
C ASN A 388 0.88 -16.75 -20.67
N PRO A 389 -0.41 -16.94 -20.98
CA PRO A 389 -1.43 -17.31 -19.98
C PRO A 389 -1.25 -18.72 -19.40
N SER A 390 -0.47 -19.57 -20.05
CA SER A 390 -0.13 -20.90 -19.54
C SER A 390 0.95 -20.90 -18.45
N TRP A 391 1.69 -19.80 -18.29
CA TRP A 391 2.76 -19.74 -17.31
C TRP A 391 2.24 -19.74 -15.86
N SER A 392 3.00 -20.37 -14.99
CA SER A 392 2.86 -20.19 -13.54
C SER A 392 3.43 -18.84 -13.10
N HIS A 393 3.11 -18.41 -11.90
CA HIS A 393 3.69 -17.21 -11.28
C HIS A 393 5.23 -17.32 -11.14
N THR A 394 5.76 -18.54 -10.94
CA THR A 394 7.21 -18.77 -10.86
C THR A 394 7.89 -18.63 -12.22
N GLN A 395 7.27 -19.10 -13.31
CA GLN A 395 7.78 -18.89 -14.66
C GLN A 395 7.72 -17.40 -15.05
N LEU A 396 6.66 -16.69 -14.67
CA LEU A 396 6.58 -15.24 -14.84
C LEU A 396 7.71 -14.53 -14.10
N ARG A 397 7.93 -14.86 -12.80
CA ARG A 397 9.02 -14.29 -11.99
C ARG A 397 10.39 -14.53 -12.63
N SER A 398 10.67 -15.76 -13.08
CA SER A 398 11.91 -16.09 -13.77
C SER A 398 12.10 -15.29 -15.07
N ASN A 399 11.01 -15.01 -15.80
CA ASN A 399 11.07 -14.17 -16.99
C ASN A 399 11.38 -12.70 -16.64
N LEU A 400 10.77 -12.14 -15.57
CA LEU A 400 11.08 -10.81 -15.07
C LEU A 400 12.58 -10.70 -14.69
N GLN A 401 13.10 -11.69 -13.98
CA GLN A 401 14.52 -11.78 -13.62
C GLN A 401 15.43 -11.83 -14.85
N THR A 402 15.07 -12.63 -15.84
CA THR A 402 15.83 -12.71 -17.10
C THR A 402 15.86 -11.36 -17.82
N ARG A 403 14.74 -10.65 -17.87
CA ARG A 403 14.66 -9.31 -18.46
C ARG A 403 15.45 -8.27 -17.66
N ALA A 404 15.46 -8.37 -16.33
CA ALA A 404 16.25 -7.50 -15.49
C ALA A 404 17.75 -7.67 -15.73
N LYS A 405 18.22 -8.93 -15.80
CA LYS A 405 19.63 -9.25 -16.13
C LYS A 405 20.10 -8.69 -17.47
N ALA A 406 19.18 -8.53 -18.43
CA ALA A 406 19.50 -7.98 -19.75
C ALA A 406 19.76 -6.46 -19.71
N VAL A 407 19.34 -5.76 -18.66
CA VAL A 407 19.52 -4.32 -18.48
C VAL A 407 20.15 -4.05 -17.12
N ASP A 408 21.43 -4.25 -17.05
CA ASP A 408 22.26 -4.05 -15.86
C ASP A 408 22.22 -2.58 -15.38
N ILE A 409 22.20 -2.35 -14.07
CA ILE A 409 22.19 -1.03 -13.45
C ILE A 409 23.46 -0.84 -12.63
N LYS A 410 24.27 0.13 -13.03
CA LYS A 410 25.58 0.44 -12.42
C LYS A 410 25.64 1.82 -11.77
N GLY A 411 24.55 2.58 -11.87
CA GLY A 411 24.41 3.90 -11.25
C GLY A 411 23.81 3.83 -9.87
N GLY A 412 24.33 4.63 -8.95
CA GLY A 412 23.87 4.71 -7.57
C GLY A 412 24.79 4.05 -6.55
N HIS A 413 24.61 4.40 -5.29
CA HIS A 413 25.40 3.83 -4.20
C HIS A 413 25.09 2.33 -4.03
N GLY A 414 26.13 1.50 -4.10
CA GLY A 414 26.03 0.04 -3.99
C GLY A 414 25.65 -0.69 -5.27
N ALA A 415 25.33 0.03 -6.36
CA ALA A 415 25.11 -0.57 -7.66
C ALA A 415 26.44 -0.91 -8.35
N SER A 416 26.50 -2.06 -8.99
CA SER A 416 27.67 -2.58 -9.66
C SER A 416 27.27 -3.41 -10.89
N THR A 417 28.24 -4.00 -11.58
CA THR A 417 27.96 -4.89 -12.71
C THR A 417 27.39 -6.22 -12.20
N GLY A 418 26.26 -6.62 -12.78
CA GLY A 418 25.59 -7.88 -12.47
C GLY A 418 24.64 -7.76 -11.29
N ASP A 419 24.41 -8.87 -10.60
CA ASP A 419 23.56 -8.91 -9.41
C ASP A 419 24.24 -8.15 -8.26
N ASP A 420 23.54 -7.15 -7.70
CA ASP A 420 24.05 -6.33 -6.62
C ASP A 420 22.96 -5.97 -5.59
N TYR A 421 23.39 -5.56 -4.39
CA TYR A 421 22.48 -5.30 -3.28
C TYR A 421 21.66 -3.99 -3.40
N ALA A 422 21.87 -3.20 -4.45
CA ALA A 422 21.17 -1.94 -4.68
C ALA A 422 20.11 -2.06 -5.78
N SER A 423 20.43 -2.68 -6.90
CA SER A 423 19.57 -2.82 -8.07
C SER A 423 19.02 -4.22 -8.27
N GLY A 424 19.53 -5.20 -7.51
CA GLY A 424 19.24 -6.62 -7.70
C GLY A 424 19.76 -7.10 -9.05
N PHE A 425 18.95 -7.84 -9.77
CA PHE A 425 19.29 -8.37 -11.08
C PHE A 425 19.32 -7.31 -12.18
N GLY A 426 18.89 -6.07 -11.90
CA GLY A 426 18.84 -4.97 -12.84
C GLY A 426 17.43 -4.46 -13.12
N PHE A 427 17.21 -3.91 -14.32
CA PHE A 427 15.97 -3.25 -14.71
C PHE A 427 15.15 -4.06 -15.73
N ALA A 428 14.04 -4.65 -15.31
CA ALA A 428 13.15 -5.39 -16.22
C ALA A 428 12.38 -4.45 -17.15
N ARG A 429 12.37 -4.74 -18.47
CA ARG A 429 11.70 -3.99 -19.53
C ARG A 429 10.79 -4.88 -20.38
N VAL A 430 9.91 -4.24 -21.18
CA VAL A 430 9.05 -4.95 -22.14
C VAL A 430 9.87 -5.66 -23.21
N GLN A 431 10.95 -5.05 -23.66
CA GLN A 431 11.88 -5.59 -24.67
C GLN A 431 13.31 -5.33 -24.26
#